data_bd2b7c10ccd6de3f34ddeef6918c6819
#
_entry.id   bd2b7c10ccd6de3f34ddeef6918c6819
#
_cell.length_a   1.000
_cell.length_b   1.000
_cell.length_c   1.000
_cell.angle_alpha   90.00
_cell.angle_beta   90.00
_cell.angle_gamma   90.00
#
_symmetry.space_group_name_H-M   'P 1'
#
loop_
_entity.id
_entity.type
_entity.pdbx_description
1 polymer ?
#
loop_
_entity_poly.entity_id
_entity_poly.type
_entity_poly.pdbx_seq_one_letter_code
_entity_poly.pdbx_strand_id
1 'polypeptide(L)'
;WNSKEGKMVTDTIGRLVKDYMEPNTVANANVKDGFTKNQQAVIDGKALFMPNGSWVVGEMEATTPKDFKWGVSAVPALTKDGKKAITTFTEQCWIPSEAKNKDDAKAFLKFIYSEEGANIMLKYNCVVPVNGITDKLTGVNKELYNVYNDENVTAVIGAFAPFDSAAIPDVDMKKVLCFTADDINTGKTTAEKWNSELVKTWKTISEHPVK
;
A
#
# COMPACT_ATOMS: atom_id res chain seq x y z
N TRP A 1 -3.31 19.07 3.16
CA TRP A 1 -4.71 18.71 3.43
C TRP A 1 -5.66 19.91 3.40
N ASN A 2 -5.17 21.13 3.58
CA ASN A 2 -6.02 22.35 3.60
C ASN A 2 -6.39 22.86 2.18
N SER A 3 -5.85 22.30 1.11
CA SER A 3 -6.18 22.66 -0.25
C SER A 3 -7.56 22.09 -0.66
N LYS A 4 -8.09 22.58 -1.78
CA LYS A 4 -9.32 22.04 -2.39
C LYS A 4 -9.17 20.55 -2.71
N GLU A 5 -8.00 20.15 -3.20
CA GLU A 5 -7.67 18.77 -3.55
C GLU A 5 -7.60 17.90 -2.30
N GLY A 6 -6.96 18.38 -1.22
CA GLY A 6 -6.90 17.66 0.06
C GLY A 6 -8.27 17.38 0.65
N LYS A 7 -9.17 18.35 0.60
CA LYS A 7 -10.59 18.17 1.01
C LYS A 7 -11.31 17.17 0.11
N MET A 8 -11.11 17.25 -1.20
CA MET A 8 -11.72 16.34 -2.16
C MET A 8 -11.27 14.88 -1.89
N VAL A 9 -9.99 14.66 -1.54
CA VAL A 9 -9.47 13.33 -1.16
C VAL A 9 -10.21 12.80 0.07
N THR A 10 -10.26 13.57 1.15
CA THR A 10 -10.90 13.12 2.40
C THR A 10 -12.38 12.90 2.24
N ASP A 11 -13.08 13.75 1.50
CA ASP A 11 -14.50 13.58 1.20
C ASP A 11 -14.78 12.34 0.37
N THR A 12 -13.93 12.07 -0.65
CA THR A 12 -14.08 10.89 -1.50
C THR A 12 -13.82 9.61 -0.71
N ILE A 13 -12.73 9.54 0.05
CA ILE A 13 -12.42 8.37 0.88
C ILE A 13 -13.50 8.19 1.95
N GLY A 14 -13.92 9.26 2.61
CA GLY A 14 -14.97 9.21 3.62
C GLY A 14 -16.28 8.65 3.08
N ARG A 15 -16.69 9.05 1.86
CA ARG A 15 -17.85 8.50 1.18
C ARG A 15 -17.67 7.02 0.82
N LEU A 16 -16.52 6.65 0.26
CA LEU A 16 -16.23 5.25 -0.07
C LEU A 16 -16.30 4.35 1.15
N VAL A 17 -15.71 4.78 2.26
CA VAL A 17 -15.72 4.05 3.53
C VAL A 17 -17.14 3.93 4.10
N LYS A 18 -17.91 5.01 4.06
CA LYS A 18 -19.25 5.05 4.63
C LYS A 18 -20.27 4.24 3.82
N ASP A 19 -20.24 4.36 2.49
CA ASP A 19 -21.29 3.89 1.63
C ASP A 19 -20.97 2.57 0.91
N TYR A 20 -19.68 2.22 0.77
CA TYR A 20 -19.23 1.11 -0.08
C TYR A 20 -18.27 0.13 0.57
N MET A 21 -17.81 0.39 1.80
CA MET A 21 -16.95 -0.55 2.51
C MET A 21 -17.72 -1.85 2.81
N GLU A 22 -17.08 -3.00 2.59
CA GLU A 22 -17.64 -4.30 2.96
C GLU A 22 -17.91 -4.32 4.47
N PRO A 23 -19.13 -4.75 4.93
CA PRO A 23 -19.58 -4.56 6.31
C PRO A 23 -18.68 -5.18 7.40
N ASN A 24 -17.95 -6.25 7.06
CA ASN A 24 -17.08 -6.93 8.03
C ASN A 24 -15.64 -6.40 8.05
N THR A 25 -15.30 -5.44 7.17
CA THR A 25 -13.92 -4.95 7.01
C THR A 25 -13.31 -4.51 8.33
N VAL A 26 -14.03 -3.69 9.10
CA VAL A 26 -13.57 -3.17 10.40
C VAL A 26 -13.43 -4.29 11.43
N ALA A 27 -14.43 -5.17 11.52
CA ALA A 27 -14.40 -6.30 12.44
C ALA A 27 -13.24 -7.26 12.12
N ASN A 28 -13.02 -7.54 10.84
CA ASN A 28 -11.92 -8.37 10.38
C ASN A 28 -10.55 -7.75 10.73
N ALA A 29 -10.37 -6.44 10.50
CA ALA A 29 -9.11 -5.73 10.76
C ALA A 29 -8.72 -5.73 12.26
N ASN A 30 -9.69 -5.84 13.15
CA ASN A 30 -9.49 -5.79 14.60
C ASN A 30 -9.26 -7.16 15.26
N VAL A 31 -9.13 -8.23 14.49
CA VAL A 31 -8.78 -9.56 15.01
C VAL A 31 -7.37 -9.97 14.58
N LYS A 32 -6.80 -10.95 15.27
CA LYS A 32 -5.50 -11.51 14.88
C LYS A 32 -5.57 -12.04 13.43
N ASP A 33 -4.58 -11.71 12.63
CA ASP A 33 -4.47 -12.06 11.20
C ASP A 33 -5.65 -11.55 10.34
N GLY A 34 -6.27 -10.46 10.79
CA GLY A 34 -7.49 -9.91 10.18
C GLY A 34 -7.31 -9.36 8.77
N PHE A 35 -6.10 -8.94 8.39
CA PHE A 35 -5.82 -8.47 7.03
C PHE A 35 -6.05 -9.56 5.98
N THR A 36 -5.71 -10.81 6.24
CA THR A 36 -5.98 -11.93 5.33
C THR A 36 -7.47 -12.20 5.16
N LYS A 37 -8.30 -11.94 6.19
CA LYS A 37 -9.76 -12.06 6.10
C LYS A 37 -10.36 -11.02 5.15
N ASN A 38 -9.85 -9.80 5.15
CA ASN A 38 -10.30 -8.77 4.22
C ASN A 38 -9.85 -9.08 2.78
N GLN A 39 -8.65 -9.62 2.60
CA GLN A 39 -8.18 -10.11 1.30
C GLN A 39 -9.04 -11.28 0.81
N GLN A 40 -9.40 -12.21 1.70
CA GLN A 40 -10.28 -13.33 1.39
C GLN A 40 -11.68 -12.88 0.91
N ALA A 41 -12.18 -11.75 1.41
CA ALA A 41 -13.47 -11.22 0.98
C ALA A 41 -13.52 -10.92 -0.53
N VAL A 42 -12.39 -10.56 -1.14
CA VAL A 42 -12.29 -10.38 -2.60
C VAL A 42 -12.34 -11.72 -3.32
N ILE A 43 -11.60 -12.72 -2.83
CA ILE A 43 -11.59 -14.08 -3.38
C ILE A 43 -13.00 -14.72 -3.31
N ASP A 44 -13.69 -14.47 -2.19
CA ASP A 44 -15.06 -14.96 -1.96
C ASP A 44 -16.13 -14.17 -2.75
N GLY A 45 -15.77 -13.15 -3.51
CA GLY A 45 -16.70 -12.30 -4.25
C GLY A 45 -17.58 -11.38 -3.39
N LYS A 46 -17.22 -11.18 -2.12
CA LYS A 46 -17.91 -10.27 -1.19
C LYS A 46 -17.48 -8.82 -1.37
N ALA A 47 -16.25 -8.61 -1.83
CA ALA A 47 -15.71 -7.31 -2.19
C ALA A 47 -15.19 -7.36 -3.63
N LEU A 48 -15.43 -6.27 -4.39
CA LEU A 48 -15.01 -6.18 -5.79
C LEU A 48 -13.57 -5.64 -5.92
N PHE A 49 -13.18 -4.75 -5.01
CA PHE A 49 -11.87 -4.09 -4.99
C PHE A 49 -11.32 -4.05 -3.58
N MET A 50 -10.00 -4.06 -3.48
CA MET A 50 -9.28 -3.70 -2.26
C MET A 50 -8.03 -2.90 -2.58
N PRO A 51 -7.72 -1.83 -1.86
CA PRO A 51 -6.39 -1.22 -1.88
C PRO A 51 -5.39 -2.24 -1.34
N ASN A 52 -4.39 -2.62 -2.14
CA ASN A 52 -3.36 -3.58 -1.74
C ASN A 52 -2.11 -3.43 -2.62
N GLY A 53 -1.13 -4.30 -2.42
CA GLY A 53 0.12 -4.34 -3.18
C GLY A 53 0.36 -5.66 -3.88
N SER A 54 1.45 -5.73 -4.65
CA SER A 54 1.82 -6.89 -5.46
C SER A 54 2.00 -8.20 -4.68
N TRP A 55 2.23 -8.12 -3.38
CA TRP A 55 2.42 -9.27 -2.49
C TRP A 55 1.15 -10.08 -2.22
N VAL A 56 -0.04 -9.52 -2.42
CA VAL A 56 -1.32 -10.16 -2.07
C VAL A 56 -1.50 -11.52 -2.74
N VAL A 57 -1.03 -11.68 -3.96
CA VAL A 57 -1.13 -12.94 -4.70
C VAL A 57 -0.37 -14.06 -4.00
N GLY A 58 0.85 -13.79 -3.54
CA GLY A 58 1.65 -14.75 -2.77
C GLY A 58 1.06 -15.02 -1.37
N GLU A 59 0.59 -13.98 -0.68
CA GLU A 59 -0.02 -14.13 0.65
C GLU A 59 -1.28 -15.00 0.63
N MET A 60 -2.06 -14.91 -0.43
CA MET A 60 -3.36 -15.59 -0.54
C MET A 60 -3.30 -16.86 -1.39
N GLU A 61 -2.12 -17.30 -1.82
CA GLU A 61 -1.94 -18.48 -2.69
C GLU A 61 -2.63 -19.73 -2.12
N ALA A 62 -2.50 -19.97 -0.83
CA ALA A 62 -3.06 -21.15 -0.16
C ALA A 62 -4.59 -21.22 -0.17
N THR A 63 -5.28 -20.10 -0.30
CA THR A 63 -6.75 -20.01 -0.24
C THR A 63 -7.37 -19.54 -1.56
N THR A 64 -6.54 -19.18 -2.54
CA THR A 64 -7.01 -18.75 -3.86
C THR A 64 -7.36 -19.97 -4.73
N PRO A 65 -8.59 -20.10 -5.22
CA PRO A 65 -8.97 -21.17 -6.17
C PRO A 65 -8.14 -21.10 -7.46
N LYS A 66 -7.86 -22.26 -8.07
CA LYS A 66 -7.01 -22.34 -9.28
C LYS A 66 -7.54 -21.57 -10.48
N ASP A 67 -8.84 -21.40 -10.56
CA ASP A 67 -9.56 -20.69 -11.61
C ASP A 67 -9.79 -19.21 -11.30
N PHE A 68 -9.45 -18.76 -10.09
CA PHE A 68 -9.54 -17.36 -9.70
C PHE A 68 -8.50 -16.52 -10.44
N LYS A 69 -8.93 -15.38 -10.97
CA LYS A 69 -8.04 -14.45 -11.68
C LYS A 69 -7.94 -13.13 -10.94
N TRP A 70 -6.76 -12.85 -10.45
CA TRP A 70 -6.44 -11.52 -9.92
C TRP A 70 -6.35 -10.51 -11.06
N GLY A 71 -6.91 -9.33 -10.84
CA GLY A 71 -6.74 -8.19 -11.73
C GLY A 71 -6.12 -7.01 -10.96
N VAL A 72 -5.50 -6.10 -11.68
CA VAL A 72 -4.86 -4.90 -11.12
C VAL A 72 -5.42 -3.65 -11.77
N SER A 73 -5.66 -2.63 -10.96
CA SER A 73 -6.03 -1.30 -11.43
C SER A 73 -5.24 -0.24 -10.67
N ALA A 74 -4.82 0.81 -11.34
CA ALA A 74 -4.35 2.02 -10.67
C ALA A 74 -5.51 2.66 -9.89
N VAL A 75 -5.16 3.42 -8.84
CA VAL A 75 -6.14 4.23 -8.10
C VAL A 75 -6.80 5.20 -9.08
N PRO A 76 -8.15 5.22 -9.15
CA PRO A 76 -8.86 6.09 -10.07
C PRO A 76 -8.54 7.56 -9.85
N ALA A 77 -8.59 8.34 -10.94
CA ALA A 77 -8.47 9.78 -10.85
C ALA A 77 -9.66 10.39 -10.07
N LEU A 78 -9.37 11.43 -9.29
CA LEU A 78 -10.41 12.16 -8.54
C LEU A 78 -11.30 13.02 -9.44
N THR A 79 -10.80 13.39 -10.61
CA THR A 79 -11.51 14.21 -11.60
C THR A 79 -11.46 13.56 -12.96
N LYS A 80 -12.40 13.95 -13.85
CA LYS A 80 -12.49 13.42 -15.21
C LYS A 80 -11.20 13.56 -16.01
N ASP A 81 -10.51 14.70 -15.82
CA ASP A 81 -9.28 15.03 -16.57
C ASP A 81 -8.00 14.76 -15.72
N GLY A 82 -8.17 14.14 -14.55
CA GLY A 82 -7.05 13.75 -13.68
C GLY A 82 -6.37 12.47 -14.15
N LYS A 83 -5.11 12.30 -13.73
CA LYS A 83 -4.40 11.04 -13.93
C LYS A 83 -4.73 10.03 -12.84
N LYS A 84 -4.76 8.76 -13.19
CA LYS A 84 -4.75 7.65 -12.24
C LYS A 84 -3.41 7.64 -11.51
N ALA A 85 -3.35 7.01 -10.35
CA ALA A 85 -2.12 6.93 -9.57
C ALA A 85 -1.82 5.48 -9.15
N ILE A 86 -0.54 5.16 -9.09
CA ILE A 86 -0.04 3.94 -8.45
C ILE A 86 1.07 4.34 -7.48
N THR A 87 1.02 3.80 -6.27
CA THR A 87 2.09 4.01 -5.29
C THR A 87 3.13 2.92 -5.43
N THR A 88 4.40 3.32 -5.34
CA THR A 88 5.53 2.40 -5.25
C THR A 88 6.33 2.70 -3.99
N PHE A 89 6.90 1.69 -3.38
CA PHE A 89 7.89 1.84 -2.33
C PHE A 89 8.99 0.81 -2.52
N THR A 90 10.14 1.08 -1.96
CA THR A 90 11.31 0.23 -2.08
C THR A 90 11.55 -0.48 -0.76
N GLU A 91 11.55 -1.81 -0.79
CA GLU A 91 12.07 -2.60 0.31
C GLU A 91 13.59 -2.46 0.35
N GLN A 92 14.13 -2.17 1.51
CA GLN A 92 15.54 -1.89 1.69
C GLN A 92 16.20 -2.99 2.52
N CYS A 93 17.39 -3.39 2.09
CA CYS A 93 18.23 -4.32 2.83
C CYS A 93 19.41 -3.58 3.46
N TRP A 94 19.58 -3.73 4.76
CA TRP A 94 20.66 -3.10 5.51
C TRP A 94 21.62 -4.12 6.09
N ILE A 95 22.92 -3.83 6.05
CA ILE A 95 23.93 -4.58 6.77
C ILE A 95 24.44 -3.69 7.91
N PRO A 96 24.09 -3.98 9.18
CA PRO A 96 24.52 -3.17 10.31
C PRO A 96 26.05 -3.09 10.40
N SER A 97 26.55 -1.94 10.89
CA SER A 97 27.99 -1.72 11.08
C SER A 97 28.62 -2.77 11.98
N GLU A 98 27.89 -3.27 12.96
CA GLU A 98 28.34 -4.26 13.95
C GLU A 98 28.09 -5.71 13.54
N ALA A 99 27.57 -5.96 12.32
CA ALA A 99 27.36 -7.34 11.85
C ALA A 99 28.69 -8.10 11.77
N LYS A 100 28.72 -9.31 12.28
CA LYS A 100 29.92 -10.16 12.30
C LYS A 100 30.21 -10.80 10.94
N ASN A 101 29.17 -11.09 10.16
CA ASN A 101 29.26 -11.82 8.89
C ASN A 101 28.95 -10.87 7.70
N LYS A 102 29.63 -9.71 7.63
CA LYS A 102 29.36 -8.69 6.61
C LYS A 102 29.59 -9.19 5.19
N ASP A 103 30.63 -9.99 4.98
CA ASP A 103 30.98 -10.45 3.64
C ASP A 103 29.98 -11.52 3.13
N ASP A 104 29.51 -12.40 4.01
CA ASP A 104 28.44 -13.36 3.68
C ASP A 104 27.12 -12.63 3.41
N ALA A 105 26.79 -11.61 4.21
CA ALA A 105 25.62 -10.78 3.99
C ALA A 105 25.66 -10.04 2.64
N LYS A 106 26.84 -9.50 2.26
CA LYS A 106 27.03 -8.89 0.93
C LYS A 106 26.93 -9.92 -0.20
N ALA A 107 27.48 -11.11 0.00
CA ALA A 107 27.38 -12.19 -0.98
C ALA A 107 25.93 -12.61 -1.18
N PHE A 108 25.14 -12.73 -0.09
CA PHE A 108 23.72 -13.03 -0.15
C PHE A 108 22.92 -11.94 -0.89
N LEU A 109 23.16 -10.66 -0.60
CA LEU A 109 22.51 -9.57 -1.32
C LEU A 109 22.85 -9.59 -2.82
N LYS A 110 24.13 -9.82 -3.17
CA LYS A 110 24.54 -9.99 -4.58
C LYS A 110 23.82 -11.16 -5.25
N PHE A 111 23.63 -12.27 -4.53
CA PHE A 111 22.89 -13.41 -5.04
C PHE A 111 21.42 -13.08 -5.30
N ILE A 112 20.73 -12.41 -4.37
CA ILE A 112 19.31 -11.98 -4.58
C ILE A 112 19.18 -11.15 -5.86
N TYR A 113 20.13 -10.24 -6.13
CA TYR A 113 20.13 -9.39 -7.33
C TYR A 113 20.84 -10.04 -8.53
N SER A 114 21.18 -11.32 -8.46
CA SER A 114 21.62 -12.08 -9.64
C SER A 114 20.42 -12.56 -10.46
N GLU A 115 20.65 -12.96 -11.70
CA GLU A 115 19.60 -13.54 -12.54
C GLU A 115 18.99 -14.80 -11.91
N GLU A 116 19.81 -15.65 -11.30
CA GLU A 116 19.37 -16.87 -10.61
C GLU A 116 18.48 -16.52 -9.40
N GLY A 117 18.96 -15.66 -8.52
CA GLY A 117 18.21 -15.21 -7.34
C GLY A 117 16.87 -14.57 -7.72
N ALA A 118 16.89 -13.66 -8.70
CA ALA A 118 15.68 -13.00 -9.20
C ALA A 118 14.67 -13.99 -9.81
N ASN A 119 15.14 -15.01 -10.54
CA ASN A 119 14.26 -16.05 -11.08
C ASN A 119 13.65 -16.94 -9.98
N ILE A 120 14.40 -17.22 -8.90
CA ILE A 120 13.86 -17.94 -7.74
C ILE A 120 12.76 -17.10 -7.07
N MET A 121 13.02 -15.83 -6.81
CA MET A 121 12.06 -14.93 -6.19
C MET A 121 10.79 -14.78 -7.03
N LEU A 122 10.92 -14.68 -8.36
CA LEU A 122 9.81 -14.56 -9.28
C LEU A 122 8.85 -15.77 -9.23
N LYS A 123 9.33 -16.98 -8.96
CA LYS A 123 8.47 -18.18 -8.78
C LYS A 123 7.50 -18.03 -7.61
N TYR A 124 7.82 -17.18 -6.64
CA TYR A 124 7.00 -16.88 -5.47
C TYR A 124 6.31 -15.50 -5.59
N ASN A 125 6.09 -15.04 -6.82
CA ASN A 125 5.45 -13.76 -7.12
C ASN A 125 6.17 -12.51 -6.54
N CYS A 126 7.46 -12.65 -6.21
CA CYS A 126 8.28 -11.53 -5.77
C CYS A 126 9.19 -11.07 -6.91
N VAL A 127 9.00 -9.84 -7.35
CA VAL A 127 9.78 -9.26 -8.46
C VAL A 127 10.97 -8.49 -7.93
N VAL A 128 12.17 -9.00 -8.19
CA VAL A 128 13.43 -8.29 -7.91
C VAL A 128 13.81 -7.48 -9.15
N PRO A 129 14.08 -6.16 -9.03
CA PRO A 129 14.31 -5.29 -10.17
C PRO A 129 15.71 -5.47 -10.76
N VAL A 130 15.90 -6.53 -11.54
CA VAL A 130 17.12 -6.80 -12.31
C VAL A 130 16.87 -6.65 -13.80
N ASN A 131 17.91 -6.38 -14.57
CA ASN A 131 17.81 -6.26 -16.03
C ASN A 131 17.20 -7.53 -16.66
N GLY A 132 16.26 -7.36 -17.58
CA GLY A 132 15.60 -8.44 -18.30
C GLY A 132 14.51 -9.18 -17.52
N ILE A 133 14.23 -8.82 -16.25
CA ILE A 133 13.16 -9.46 -15.47
C ILE A 133 11.78 -9.18 -16.07
N THR A 134 11.58 -8.04 -16.69
CA THR A 134 10.31 -7.61 -17.27
C THR A 134 9.81 -8.53 -18.38
N ASP A 135 10.72 -9.17 -19.12
CA ASP A 135 10.40 -10.10 -20.21
C ASP A 135 9.91 -11.45 -19.67
N LYS A 136 10.17 -11.73 -18.40
CA LYS A 136 9.78 -12.96 -17.70
C LYS A 136 8.48 -12.81 -16.89
N LEU A 137 7.91 -11.60 -16.81
CA LEU A 137 6.69 -11.35 -16.05
C LEU A 137 5.47 -11.99 -16.73
N THR A 138 4.65 -12.65 -15.92
CA THR A 138 3.38 -13.26 -16.33
C THR A 138 2.28 -12.92 -15.32
N GLY A 139 1.02 -13.22 -15.67
CA GLY A 139 -0.13 -13.04 -14.78
C GLY A 139 -0.21 -11.63 -14.21
N VAL A 140 -0.57 -11.52 -12.94
CA VAL A 140 -0.76 -10.24 -12.24
C VAL A 140 0.50 -9.35 -12.19
N ASN A 141 1.69 -9.95 -12.15
CA ASN A 141 2.93 -9.18 -12.19
C ASN A 141 3.12 -8.47 -13.54
N LYS A 142 2.70 -9.11 -14.63
CA LYS A 142 2.71 -8.47 -15.96
C LYS A 142 1.67 -7.36 -16.06
N GLU A 143 0.48 -7.58 -15.53
CA GLU A 143 -0.58 -6.55 -15.50
C GLU A 143 -0.12 -5.33 -14.67
N LEU A 144 0.45 -5.56 -13.49
CA LEU A 144 0.97 -4.49 -12.64
C LEU A 144 2.06 -3.68 -13.34
N TYR A 145 2.98 -4.36 -14.04
CA TYR A 145 4.01 -3.70 -14.83
C TYR A 145 3.42 -2.84 -15.96
N ASN A 146 2.38 -3.33 -16.64
CA ASN A 146 1.69 -2.57 -17.67
C ASN A 146 0.98 -1.34 -17.09
N VAL A 147 0.31 -1.48 -15.95
CA VAL A 147 -0.33 -0.35 -15.24
C VAL A 147 0.72 0.69 -14.82
N TYR A 148 1.89 0.25 -14.34
CA TYR A 148 2.98 1.14 -13.93
C TYR A 148 3.53 1.97 -15.11
N ASN A 149 3.56 1.39 -16.31
CA ASN A 149 4.08 2.02 -17.52
C ASN A 149 3.00 2.67 -18.39
N ASP A 150 1.74 2.71 -17.97
CA ASP A 150 0.66 3.41 -18.68
C ASP A 150 0.90 4.93 -18.59
N GLU A 151 0.91 5.62 -19.73
CA GLU A 151 1.10 7.08 -19.82
C GLU A 151 0.03 7.90 -19.07
N ASN A 152 -1.14 7.31 -18.83
CA ASN A 152 -2.25 7.91 -18.08
C ASN A 152 -2.16 7.63 -16.57
N VAL A 153 -1.12 6.96 -16.12
CA VAL A 153 -0.87 6.63 -14.72
C VAL A 153 0.35 7.40 -14.21
N THR A 154 0.22 8.01 -13.05
CA THR A 154 1.35 8.64 -12.34
C THR A 154 1.85 7.70 -11.26
N ALA A 155 3.10 7.30 -11.35
CA ALA A 155 3.77 6.59 -10.27
C ALA A 155 4.18 7.58 -9.17
N VAL A 156 3.79 7.29 -7.94
CA VAL A 156 4.08 8.11 -6.76
C VAL A 156 4.88 7.27 -5.77
N ILE A 157 5.98 7.81 -5.29
CA ILE A 157 6.75 7.13 -4.22
C ILE A 157 5.96 7.23 -2.92
N GLY A 158 5.58 6.09 -2.37
CA GLY A 158 4.98 5.99 -1.04
C GLY A 158 6.06 6.21 0.02
N ALA A 159 5.75 7.01 1.02
CA ALA A 159 6.66 7.27 2.13
C ALA A 159 5.92 7.04 3.45
N PHE A 160 6.20 5.92 4.09
CA PHE A 160 5.70 5.63 5.44
C PHE A 160 6.63 6.20 6.53
N ALA A 161 7.94 6.18 6.29
CA ALA A 161 8.95 6.55 7.27
C ALA A 161 8.79 7.93 7.92
N PRO A 162 8.40 9.01 7.22
CA PRO A 162 8.18 10.30 7.86
C PRO A 162 7.05 10.29 8.89
N PHE A 163 6.11 9.36 8.78
CA PHE A 163 4.97 9.27 9.68
C PHE A 163 5.22 8.35 10.88
N ASP A 164 6.00 7.29 10.68
CA ASP A 164 6.33 6.32 11.74
C ASP A 164 7.48 6.81 12.64
N SER A 165 8.39 7.62 12.09
CA SER A 165 9.57 8.12 12.80
C SER A 165 9.39 9.50 13.40
N ALA A 166 8.24 10.11 13.29
CA ALA A 166 7.98 11.41 13.90
C ALA A 166 8.09 11.29 15.42
N ALA A 167 9.29 11.49 15.93
CA ALA A 167 9.58 11.63 17.37
C ALA A 167 8.96 12.93 17.91
N ILE A 168 7.74 13.23 17.48
CA ILE A 168 6.98 14.40 17.91
C ILE A 168 6.03 13.89 18.99
N PRO A 169 6.19 14.36 20.24
CA PRO A 169 5.28 13.98 21.31
C PRO A 169 3.82 14.21 20.91
N ASP A 170 2.95 13.26 21.24
CA ASP A 170 1.49 13.34 21.04
C ASP A 170 1.01 13.36 19.57
N VAL A 171 1.89 13.10 18.59
CA VAL A 171 1.51 12.96 17.19
C VAL A 171 1.54 11.50 16.77
N ASP A 172 0.38 10.95 16.46
CA ASP A 172 0.20 9.63 15.88
C ASP A 172 -0.43 9.78 14.48
N MET A 173 0.41 10.01 13.48
CA MET A 173 -0.05 10.22 12.11
C MET A 173 -0.67 8.96 11.51
N LYS A 174 -0.19 7.77 11.88
CA LYS A 174 -0.78 6.50 11.47
C LYS A 174 -2.21 6.36 11.95
N LYS A 175 -2.48 6.73 13.21
CA LYS A 175 -3.83 6.76 13.76
C LYS A 175 -4.71 7.71 12.98
N VAL A 176 -4.26 8.93 12.74
CA VAL A 176 -5.04 9.95 12.02
C VAL A 176 -5.31 9.56 10.57
N LEU A 177 -4.36 8.93 9.88
CA LEU A 177 -4.53 8.51 8.49
C LEU A 177 -5.32 7.20 8.32
N CYS A 178 -5.01 6.19 9.13
CA CYS A 178 -5.46 4.83 8.84
C CYS A 178 -6.67 4.42 9.70
N PHE A 179 -6.66 4.72 11.00
CA PHE A 179 -7.73 4.22 11.89
C PHE A 179 -9.00 5.07 11.89
N THR A 180 -8.96 6.26 11.30
CA THR A 180 -10.16 7.10 11.19
C THR A 180 -11.20 6.52 10.24
N ALA A 181 -10.81 5.63 9.32
CA ALA A 181 -11.76 4.92 8.46
C ALA A 181 -12.81 4.14 9.26
N ASP A 182 -12.39 3.45 10.34
CA ASP A 182 -13.29 2.71 11.23
C ASP A 182 -14.30 3.65 11.90
N ASP A 183 -13.82 4.81 12.34
CA ASP A 183 -14.67 5.81 13.00
C ASP A 183 -15.64 6.49 12.01
N ILE A 184 -15.26 6.67 10.75
CA ILE A 184 -16.16 7.17 9.70
C ILE A 184 -17.23 6.10 9.39
N ASN A 185 -16.83 4.84 9.23
CA ASN A 185 -17.75 3.75 8.94
C ASN A 185 -18.81 3.60 10.05
N THR A 186 -18.39 3.68 11.29
CA THR A 186 -19.27 3.56 12.46
C THR A 186 -20.02 4.85 12.82
N GLY A 187 -19.78 5.96 12.13
CA GLY A 187 -20.43 7.25 12.36
C GLY A 187 -19.91 8.02 13.58
N LYS A 188 -18.80 7.62 14.18
CA LYS A 188 -18.17 8.34 15.31
C LYS A 188 -17.52 9.64 14.86
N THR A 189 -17.08 9.71 13.60
CA THR A 189 -16.53 10.93 12.99
C THR A 189 -17.05 11.13 11.56
N THR A 190 -16.68 12.25 10.93
CA THR A 190 -17.03 12.57 9.54
C THR A 190 -15.77 12.87 8.74
N ALA A 191 -15.88 12.82 7.40
CA ALA A 191 -14.79 13.18 6.49
C ALA A 191 -14.28 14.63 6.76
N GLU A 192 -15.18 15.56 7.05
CA GLU A 192 -14.83 16.95 7.37
C GLU A 192 -14.01 17.07 8.67
N LYS A 193 -14.43 16.37 9.73
CA LYS A 193 -13.67 16.32 11.00
C LYS A 193 -12.31 15.65 10.79
N TRP A 194 -12.27 14.59 10.03
CA TRP A 194 -11.03 13.92 9.65
C TRP A 194 -10.07 14.85 8.89
N ASN A 195 -10.58 15.57 7.88
CA ASN A 195 -9.78 16.57 7.16
C ASN A 195 -9.21 17.63 8.12
N SER A 196 -10.03 18.14 9.02
CA SER A 196 -9.62 19.14 10.02
C SER A 196 -8.51 18.62 10.94
N GLU A 197 -8.60 17.35 11.35
CA GLU A 197 -7.57 16.71 12.19
C GLU A 197 -6.27 16.50 11.41
N LEU A 198 -6.35 16.09 10.14
CA LEU A 198 -5.19 15.98 9.26
C LEU A 198 -4.47 17.32 9.07
N VAL A 199 -5.22 18.41 8.86
CA VAL A 199 -4.66 19.76 8.74
C VAL A 199 -3.93 20.16 10.02
N LYS A 200 -4.54 19.94 11.17
CA LYS A 200 -3.96 20.24 12.48
C LYS A 200 -2.69 19.43 12.74
N THR A 201 -2.77 18.12 12.54
CA THR A 201 -1.64 17.21 12.77
C THR A 201 -0.47 17.53 11.85
N TRP A 202 -0.75 17.79 10.57
CA TRP A 202 0.28 18.19 9.60
C TRP A 202 0.95 19.50 9.96
N LYS A 203 0.20 20.47 10.46
CA LYS A 203 0.76 21.73 10.97
C LYS A 203 1.74 21.46 12.11
N THR A 204 1.35 20.66 13.09
CA THR A 204 2.22 20.28 14.21
C THR A 204 3.52 19.63 13.71
N ILE A 205 3.43 18.70 12.74
CA ILE A 205 4.62 18.06 12.14
C ILE A 205 5.52 19.09 11.46
N SER A 206 4.95 20.03 10.71
CA SER A 206 5.73 21.04 9.98
C SER A 206 6.44 22.04 10.89
N GLU A 207 5.91 22.27 12.09
CA GLU A 207 6.49 23.14 13.11
C GLU A 207 7.64 22.44 13.89
N HIS A 208 7.77 21.11 13.76
CA HIS A 208 8.82 20.31 14.40
C HIS A 208 9.65 19.55 13.33
N PRO A 209 10.41 20.27 12.49
CA PRO A 209 11.20 19.61 11.46
C PRO A 209 12.22 18.66 12.10
N VAL A 210 12.33 17.46 11.55
CA VAL A 210 13.35 16.49 11.95
C VAL A 210 14.72 17.12 11.66
N LYS A 211 15.55 17.23 12.71
CA LYS A 211 16.91 17.74 12.60
C LYS A 211 17.84 16.69 12.01
#